data_a49c896163aa11f00383e137915c9e8c
#
_entry.id   a49c896163aa11f00383e137915c9e8c
#
_cell.length_a   1.000
_cell.length_b   1.000
_cell.length_c   1.000
_cell.angle_alpha   90.00
_cell.angle_beta   90.00
_cell.angle_gamma   90.00
#
_symmetry.space_group_name_H-M   'P 1'
#
loop_
_entity.id
_entity.type
_entity.pdbx_description
1 polymer ?
#
loop_
_entity_poly.entity_id
_entity_poly.type
_entity_poly.pdbx_seq_one_letter_code
_entity_poly.pdbx_strand_id
1 'polypeptide(L)'
;MGNTSLVAQPAIPRILPRAEHVLSRRDIDPDALKVLYRLKNNGYTAYLVGGGVRDLLLGRRPKDFDVGTSAVPQQVKRLFRNCFIIGRRFRHCHVRFGPKKVIEVSTFRRLAEPDEGDTLIRRDNTFGTPEQDAFRRDFTVNALFYDIATFSVIDYVGGLADLRERVIRTIGDPDVRLREDPVRMLRAVALASRLDFTIDRDTREAIRFLRGEIVKSSPARLLDEFYKILRQGAARRTFEALHEIGLLAYLLPEADTDIASGSKRLLDSLARLDEFRNGGAPPEKLSNALLAGTLLVPLGLQRRAVKTRPQSRPLPDSEETPSEPETELAPEPADDVATEIAALGAGDEDVAAAAEARVDPVPLNLPFARRDLDRVRLMLAAQRRLSEAAAPARLKRVIASRPYFEDALVWTEVHCGPDGPELAAHWRSLDTGDMPPPASAAALGLGEAWEEPLPLPRRRRRRRRRRGRGPAGSSGGPGPGPGPGPGPAPAA
;
A
#
# COMPACT_ATOMS: atom_id res chain seq x y z
N MET A 1 -23.80 37.07 12.72
CA MET A 1 -23.39 37.00 14.13
C MET A 1 -22.15 36.12 14.19
N GLY A 2 -21.12 36.67 14.82
CA GLY A 2 -19.73 36.30 14.61
C GLY A 2 -19.36 34.86 14.91
N ASN A 3 -18.66 34.28 13.96
CA ASN A 3 -17.99 33.02 14.09
C ASN A 3 -16.68 33.28 14.85
N THR A 4 -16.73 33.16 16.17
CA THR A 4 -15.52 33.23 17.00
C THR A 4 -14.79 31.95 16.82
N SER A 5 -13.79 31.94 15.92
CA SER A 5 -12.77 30.90 15.81
C SER A 5 -12.17 30.72 17.20
N LEU A 6 -12.56 29.63 17.87
CA LEU A 6 -11.89 29.12 19.05
C LEU A 6 -10.48 28.63 18.61
N VAL A 7 -9.54 29.57 18.57
CA VAL A 7 -8.11 29.25 18.58
C VAL A 7 -7.90 28.55 19.93
N ALA A 8 -7.85 27.22 19.89
CA ALA A 8 -7.54 26.42 21.06
C ALA A 8 -6.20 26.92 21.63
N GLN A 9 -6.22 27.36 22.88
CA GLN A 9 -5.00 27.74 23.60
C GLN A 9 -4.02 26.58 23.51
N PRO A 10 -2.70 26.81 23.31
CA PRO A 10 -1.71 25.76 23.25
C PRO A 10 -1.80 24.94 24.55
N ALA A 11 -2.28 23.73 24.42
CA ALA A 11 -2.35 22.81 25.55
C ALA A 11 -0.92 22.53 26.01
N ILE A 12 -0.63 22.76 27.29
CA ILE A 12 0.67 22.40 27.89
C ILE A 12 0.83 20.87 27.69
N PRO A 13 1.85 20.41 26.97
CA PRO A 13 2.00 18.98 26.68
C PRO A 13 2.22 18.22 28.00
N ARG A 14 1.57 17.08 28.12
CA ARG A 14 1.86 16.14 29.20
C ARG A 14 3.18 15.44 28.87
N ILE A 15 4.19 15.63 29.71
CA ILE A 15 5.49 14.96 29.59
C ILE A 15 5.55 13.86 30.63
N LEU A 16 5.65 12.60 30.17
CA LEU A 16 5.79 11.43 31.02
C LEU A 16 7.28 11.07 31.10
N PRO A 17 7.93 11.27 32.28
CA PRO A 17 9.36 11.05 32.43
C PRO A 17 9.70 9.55 32.42
N ARG A 18 10.98 9.22 32.23
CA ARG A 18 11.47 7.84 32.12
C ARG A 18 11.01 6.93 33.26
N ALA A 19 10.89 7.44 34.46
CA ALA A 19 10.50 6.66 35.65
C ALA A 19 9.02 6.21 35.61
N GLU A 20 8.18 6.84 34.81
CA GLU A 20 6.73 6.64 34.79
C GLU A 20 6.24 5.81 33.61
N HIS A 21 7.13 5.28 32.74
CA HIS A 21 6.73 4.46 31.61
C HIS A 21 7.70 3.27 31.37
N VAL A 22 7.19 2.24 30.70
CA VAL A 22 7.93 1.00 30.42
C VAL A 22 8.86 1.08 29.20
N LEU A 23 8.67 2.06 28.30
CA LEU A 23 9.39 2.17 27.04
C LEU A 23 10.90 2.26 27.26
N SER A 24 11.67 1.34 26.69
CA SER A 24 13.13 1.31 26.76
C SER A 24 13.75 1.49 25.38
N ARG A 25 14.91 2.15 25.33
CA ARG A 25 15.71 2.24 24.09
C ARG A 25 16.14 0.88 23.54
N ARG A 26 16.21 -0.15 24.41
CA ARG A 26 16.56 -1.52 24.00
C ARG A 26 15.50 -2.13 23.08
N ASP A 27 14.25 -1.64 23.19
CA ASP A 27 13.12 -2.13 22.42
C ASP A 27 12.95 -1.37 21.10
N ILE A 28 13.72 -0.28 20.90
CA ILE A 28 13.73 0.51 19.67
C ILE A 28 14.75 -0.07 18.71
N ASP A 29 14.37 -0.15 17.43
CA ASP A 29 15.25 -0.63 16.37
C ASP A 29 16.57 0.17 16.35
N PRO A 30 17.75 -0.49 16.31
CA PRO A 30 19.06 0.18 16.32
C PRO A 30 19.25 1.17 15.16
N ASP A 31 18.66 0.92 14.00
CA ASP A 31 18.78 1.82 12.85
C ASP A 31 17.87 3.03 13.00
N ALA A 32 16.69 2.89 13.61
CA ALA A 32 15.85 4.02 14.00
C ALA A 32 16.57 4.91 15.03
N LEU A 33 17.26 4.31 16.01
CA LEU A 33 18.10 5.06 16.97
C LEU A 33 19.22 5.84 16.24
N LYS A 34 19.92 5.22 15.28
CA LYS A 34 20.96 5.91 14.48
C LYS A 34 20.39 7.12 13.74
N VAL A 35 19.19 6.99 13.19
CA VAL A 35 18.50 8.11 12.49
C VAL A 35 18.18 9.22 13.47
N LEU A 36 17.57 8.90 14.61
CA LEU A 36 17.21 9.86 15.66
C LEU A 36 18.44 10.63 16.17
N TYR A 37 19.50 9.92 16.57
CA TYR A 37 20.72 10.55 17.07
C TYR A 37 21.40 11.42 15.99
N ARG A 38 21.45 10.95 14.74
CA ARG A 38 22.07 11.74 13.66
C ARG A 38 21.32 13.03 13.39
N LEU A 39 20.00 13.02 13.39
CA LEU A 39 19.18 14.25 13.26
C LEU A 39 19.44 15.19 14.44
N LYS A 40 19.40 14.70 15.68
CA LYS A 40 19.65 15.52 16.89
C LYS A 40 21.04 16.11 16.94
N ASN A 41 22.07 15.34 16.64
CA ASN A 41 23.45 15.81 16.61
C ASN A 41 23.73 16.87 15.53
N ASN A 42 22.84 17.00 14.54
CA ASN A 42 22.88 18.06 13.53
C ASN A 42 21.91 19.22 13.82
N GLY A 43 21.42 19.34 15.07
CA GLY A 43 20.64 20.47 15.54
C GLY A 43 19.13 20.41 15.21
N TYR A 44 18.64 19.27 14.72
CA TYR A 44 17.22 19.10 14.44
C TYR A 44 16.48 18.46 15.60
N THR A 45 15.27 18.93 15.88
CA THR A 45 14.33 18.18 16.72
C THR A 45 13.98 16.86 16.03
N ALA A 46 14.08 15.75 16.76
CA ALA A 46 13.75 14.43 16.23
C ALA A 46 13.18 13.54 17.34
N TYR A 47 12.02 12.94 17.05
CA TYR A 47 11.29 12.07 17.96
C TYR A 47 10.92 10.76 17.26
N LEU A 48 10.87 9.65 18.00
CA LEU A 48 10.09 8.49 17.58
C LEU A 48 8.62 8.84 17.70
N VAL A 49 7.79 8.50 16.74
CA VAL A 49 6.41 8.98 16.68
C VAL A 49 5.39 7.89 16.33
N GLY A 50 4.15 8.14 16.65
CA GLY A 50 3.02 7.37 16.13
C GLY A 50 2.85 5.98 16.71
N GLY A 51 2.48 5.04 15.83
CA GLY A 51 2.18 3.66 16.19
C GLY A 51 3.31 2.93 16.91
N GLY A 52 4.57 3.25 16.60
CA GLY A 52 5.74 2.68 17.26
C GLY A 52 5.78 3.02 18.74
N VAL A 53 5.53 4.29 19.11
CA VAL A 53 5.50 4.72 20.53
C VAL A 53 4.36 4.06 21.28
N ARG A 54 3.15 4.05 20.68
CA ARG A 54 1.98 3.38 21.23
C ARG A 54 2.24 1.89 21.50
N ASP A 55 2.75 1.16 20.51
CA ASP A 55 2.95 -0.28 20.62
C ASP A 55 4.00 -0.61 21.70
N LEU A 56 5.10 0.18 21.81
CA LEU A 56 6.09 0.07 22.88
C LEU A 56 5.50 0.32 24.28
N LEU A 57 4.62 1.32 24.42
CA LEU A 57 3.94 1.60 25.69
C LEU A 57 2.98 0.48 26.10
N LEU A 58 2.43 -0.25 25.12
CA LEU A 58 1.59 -1.44 25.34
C LEU A 58 2.42 -2.72 25.56
N GLY A 59 3.76 -2.63 25.62
CA GLY A 59 4.64 -3.80 25.72
C GLY A 59 4.65 -4.69 24.47
N ARG A 60 4.21 -4.15 23.32
CA ARG A 60 4.20 -4.85 22.03
C ARG A 60 5.43 -4.46 21.22
N ARG A 61 5.95 -5.38 20.42
CA ARG A 61 7.02 -5.07 19.46
C ARG A 61 6.44 -4.36 18.25
N PRO A 62 6.85 -3.09 17.97
CA PRO A 62 6.39 -2.40 16.77
C PRO A 62 6.87 -3.11 15.51
N LYS A 63 6.03 -3.04 14.46
CA LYS A 63 6.42 -3.48 13.13
C LYS A 63 7.37 -2.49 12.47
N ASP A 64 7.02 -1.19 12.56
CA ASP A 64 7.72 -0.09 11.90
C ASP A 64 8.06 0.98 12.96
N PHE A 65 9.16 1.69 12.72
CA PHE A 65 9.64 2.77 13.59
C PHE A 65 9.70 4.06 12.77
N ASP A 66 8.73 4.95 13.01
CA ASP A 66 8.62 6.22 12.31
C ASP A 66 9.32 7.34 13.08
N VAL A 67 10.04 8.19 12.39
CA VAL A 67 10.75 9.34 12.94
C VAL A 67 10.10 10.63 12.45
N GLY A 68 9.68 11.48 13.40
CA GLY A 68 9.27 12.86 13.15
C GLY A 68 10.42 13.81 13.40
N THR A 69 10.62 14.82 12.53
CA THR A 69 11.71 15.77 12.67
C THR A 69 11.36 17.18 12.19
N SER A 70 12.07 18.19 12.73
CA SER A 70 12.02 19.57 12.19
C SER A 70 12.83 19.73 10.90
N ALA A 71 13.69 18.76 10.53
CA ALA A 71 14.43 18.80 9.29
C ALA A 71 13.51 18.63 8.08
N VAL A 72 13.61 19.54 7.08
CA VAL A 72 12.85 19.39 5.83
C VAL A 72 13.44 18.26 4.96
N PRO A 73 12.68 17.69 4.01
CA PRO A 73 13.10 16.49 3.26
C PRO A 73 14.47 16.60 2.59
N GLN A 74 14.83 17.78 2.07
CA GLN A 74 16.14 18.02 1.48
C GLN A 74 17.29 18.00 2.49
N GLN A 75 17.03 18.47 3.72
CA GLN A 75 18.00 18.40 4.81
C GLN A 75 18.21 16.97 5.26
N VAL A 76 17.13 16.19 5.42
CA VAL A 76 17.20 14.75 5.70
C VAL A 76 18.01 14.04 4.62
N LYS A 77 17.74 14.32 3.33
CA LYS A 77 18.47 13.72 2.22
C LYS A 77 19.97 14.06 2.23
N ARG A 78 20.36 15.26 2.67
CA ARG A 78 21.78 15.65 2.82
C ARG A 78 22.47 14.87 3.96
N LEU A 79 21.75 14.60 5.03
CA LEU A 79 22.28 13.86 6.18
C LEU A 79 22.47 12.37 5.90
N PHE A 80 21.60 11.77 5.08
CA PHE A 80 21.60 10.32 4.84
C PHE A 80 21.84 10.01 3.35
N ARG A 81 22.99 9.39 3.03
CA ARG A 81 23.34 9.02 1.64
C ARG A 81 22.30 8.11 0.98
N ASN A 82 21.72 7.17 1.75
CA ASN A 82 20.73 6.20 1.29
C ASN A 82 19.29 6.68 1.55
N CYS A 83 19.01 7.97 1.37
CA CYS A 83 17.70 8.56 1.57
C CYS A 83 16.99 8.83 0.24
N PHE A 84 15.74 8.39 0.14
CA PHE A 84 14.85 8.62 -1.01
C PHE A 84 13.64 9.40 -0.54
N ILE A 85 13.29 10.48 -1.24
CA ILE A 85 12.07 11.26 -0.98
C ILE A 85 10.95 10.64 -1.80
N ILE A 86 9.93 10.12 -1.12
CA ILE A 86 8.81 9.38 -1.72
C ILE A 86 7.49 10.14 -1.51
N GLY A 87 6.61 10.05 -2.50
CA GLY A 87 5.29 10.66 -2.48
C GLY A 87 5.29 12.11 -2.96
N ARG A 88 4.29 12.45 -3.79
CA ARG A 88 4.07 13.82 -4.27
C ARG A 88 3.38 14.68 -3.21
N ARG A 89 2.44 14.07 -2.46
CA ARG A 89 1.61 14.75 -1.46
C ARG A 89 2.34 14.94 -0.14
N PHE A 90 3.02 13.91 0.36
CA PHE A 90 3.56 13.90 1.72
C PHE A 90 5.10 13.94 1.80
N ARG A 91 5.82 13.74 0.71
CA ARG A 91 7.30 13.82 0.64
C ARG A 91 8.02 13.20 1.85
N HIS A 92 7.68 11.93 2.17
CA HIS A 92 8.36 11.19 3.22
C HIS A 92 9.78 10.83 2.80
N CYS A 93 10.69 10.81 3.74
CA CYS A 93 12.05 10.38 3.52
C CYS A 93 12.20 8.92 3.95
N HIS A 94 12.54 8.04 3.03
CA HIS A 94 12.86 6.65 3.30
C HIS A 94 14.38 6.49 3.42
N VAL A 95 14.88 6.28 4.64
CA VAL A 95 16.29 5.99 4.90
C VAL A 95 16.48 4.48 4.89
N ARG A 96 17.22 3.97 3.89
CA ARG A 96 17.42 2.52 3.70
C ARG A 96 18.60 1.98 4.51
N PHE A 97 18.35 0.86 5.18
CA PHE A 97 19.34 0.05 5.90
C PHE A 97 19.33 -1.37 5.32
N GLY A 98 20.17 -1.60 4.32
CA GLY A 98 20.17 -2.88 3.58
C GLY A 98 19.04 -3.02 2.54
N PRO A 99 18.85 -4.23 1.96
CA PRO A 99 17.98 -4.42 0.81
C PRO A 99 16.47 -4.29 1.13
N LYS A 100 16.06 -4.66 2.34
CA LYS A 100 14.63 -4.73 2.73
C LYS A 100 14.23 -3.81 3.88
N LYS A 101 15.17 -3.14 4.54
CA LYS A 101 14.89 -2.34 5.73
C LYS A 101 14.87 -0.85 5.42
N VAL A 102 13.80 -0.19 5.82
CA VAL A 102 13.58 1.24 5.65
C VAL A 102 13.13 1.84 6.98
N ILE A 103 13.71 2.99 7.34
CA ILE A 103 13.20 3.85 8.42
C ILE A 103 12.54 5.06 7.75
N GLU A 104 11.25 5.24 8.05
CA GLU A 104 10.49 6.38 7.55
C GLU A 104 10.77 7.62 8.40
N VAL A 105 11.13 8.73 7.73
CA VAL A 105 11.39 10.02 8.37
C VAL A 105 10.45 11.06 7.75
N SER A 106 9.62 11.66 8.58
CA SER A 106 8.67 12.69 8.17
C SER A 106 9.00 14.02 8.85
N THR A 107 8.93 15.11 8.08
CA THR A 107 9.01 16.46 8.65
C THR A 107 7.72 16.77 9.39
N PHE A 108 7.79 17.40 10.57
CA PHE A 108 6.60 17.88 11.26
C PHE A 108 5.79 18.82 10.40
N ARG A 109 4.46 18.69 10.45
CA ARG A 109 3.53 19.46 9.61
C ARG A 109 2.45 20.09 10.48
N ARG A 110 1.89 21.17 9.99
CA ARG A 110 0.66 21.73 10.52
C ARG A 110 -0.55 21.28 9.69
N LEU A 111 -1.74 21.41 10.25
CA LEU A 111 -2.98 21.21 9.53
C LEU A 111 -3.01 22.16 8.32
N ALA A 112 -3.30 21.61 7.14
CA ALA A 112 -3.53 22.45 5.96
C ALA A 112 -4.95 23.03 6.04
N GLU A 113 -5.11 24.28 5.65
CA GLU A 113 -6.43 24.87 5.46
C GLU A 113 -7.08 24.25 4.22
N PRO A 114 -8.36 23.84 4.27
CA PRO A 114 -9.07 23.38 3.09
C PRO A 114 -9.09 24.46 2.01
N ASP A 115 -8.99 24.05 0.73
CA ASP A 115 -9.24 24.96 -0.37
C ASP A 115 -10.72 25.43 -0.29
N GLU A 116 -11.01 26.71 -0.66
CA GLU A 116 -12.37 27.27 -0.59
C GLU A 116 -13.37 26.36 -1.33
N GLY A 117 -14.40 25.89 -0.61
CA GLY A 117 -15.46 25.03 -1.15
C GLY A 117 -15.18 23.53 -1.18
N ASP A 118 -14.00 23.05 -0.76
CA ASP A 118 -13.67 21.63 -0.69
C ASP A 118 -13.32 21.22 0.76
N THR A 119 -14.10 20.31 1.31
CA THR A 119 -13.85 19.78 2.67
C THR A 119 -12.71 18.74 2.71
N LEU A 120 -12.26 18.25 1.54
CA LEU A 120 -11.20 17.25 1.46
C LEU A 120 -9.82 17.91 1.41
N ILE A 121 -8.94 17.57 2.34
CA ILE A 121 -7.55 18.02 2.33
C ILE A 121 -6.79 17.32 1.19
N ARG A 122 -6.53 18.01 0.09
CA ARG A 122 -5.79 17.50 -1.07
C ARG A 122 -4.29 17.77 -1.02
N ARG A 123 -3.85 18.83 -0.32
CA ARG A 123 -2.44 19.22 -0.18
C ARG A 123 -2.10 19.37 1.29
N ASP A 124 -1.04 18.72 1.75
CA ASP A 124 -0.61 18.73 3.15
C ASP A 124 0.94 18.75 3.19
N ASN A 125 1.52 19.86 2.74
CA ASN A 125 2.97 20.05 2.68
C ASN A 125 3.45 21.27 3.50
N THR A 126 2.63 21.78 4.40
CA THR A 126 3.02 22.90 5.25
C THR A 126 3.74 22.37 6.48
N PHE A 127 5.01 22.73 6.64
CA PHE A 127 5.81 22.32 7.80
C PHE A 127 5.38 23.05 9.06
N GLY A 128 5.54 22.39 10.20
CA GLY A 128 5.07 22.88 11.49
C GLY A 128 5.93 22.40 12.67
N THR A 129 5.40 22.60 13.87
CA THR A 129 5.98 22.15 15.14
C THR A 129 5.54 20.71 15.47
N PRO A 130 6.20 20.02 16.43
CA PRO A 130 5.73 18.72 16.93
C PRO A 130 4.29 18.76 17.44
N GLU A 131 3.90 19.82 18.12
CA GLU A 131 2.55 20.04 18.60
C GLU A 131 1.54 20.10 17.45
N GLN A 132 1.81 20.93 16.43
CA GLN A 132 0.97 21.04 15.24
C GLN A 132 0.87 19.70 14.49
N ASP A 133 1.96 18.91 14.46
CA ASP A 133 1.96 17.57 13.89
C ASP A 133 1.09 16.59 14.68
N ALA A 134 1.04 16.72 16.00
CA ALA A 134 0.14 15.93 16.85
C ALA A 134 -1.34 16.20 16.51
N PHE A 135 -1.75 17.47 16.43
CA PHE A 135 -3.15 17.84 16.17
C PHE A 135 -3.66 17.43 14.78
N ARG A 136 -2.79 17.26 13.79
CA ARG A 136 -3.22 16.82 12.45
C ARG A 136 -3.36 15.29 12.30
N ARG A 137 -2.87 14.50 13.25
CA ARG A 137 -2.96 13.03 13.21
C ARG A 137 -4.39 12.55 13.33
N ASP A 138 -4.61 11.27 13.05
CA ASP A 138 -5.94 10.66 13.04
C ASP A 138 -6.51 10.43 14.45
N PHE A 139 -5.76 9.72 15.30
CA PHE A 139 -6.21 9.29 16.62
C PHE A 139 -5.22 9.69 17.70
N THR A 140 -5.74 9.98 18.88
CA THR A 140 -4.95 10.42 20.05
C THR A 140 -3.84 9.45 20.39
N VAL A 141 -4.12 8.14 20.40
CA VAL A 141 -3.14 7.08 20.70
C VAL A 141 -2.01 6.98 19.65
N ASN A 142 -2.18 7.55 18.46
CA ASN A 142 -1.18 7.61 17.40
C ASN A 142 -0.42 8.94 17.38
N ALA A 143 -0.72 9.86 18.30
CA ALA A 143 -0.10 11.18 18.37
C ALA A 143 0.86 11.32 19.58
N LEU A 144 1.48 10.22 19.97
CA LEU A 144 2.49 10.17 21.01
C LEU A 144 3.89 10.29 20.39
N PHE A 145 4.77 11.02 21.10
CA PHE A 145 6.15 11.27 20.72
C PHE A 145 7.09 10.78 21.80
N TYR A 146 8.22 10.19 21.43
CA TYR A 146 9.24 9.79 22.37
C TYR A 146 10.55 10.50 22.07
N ASP A 147 11.06 11.25 23.04
CA ASP A 147 12.33 11.94 22.96
C ASP A 147 13.47 11.08 23.52
N ILE A 148 14.41 10.73 22.64
CA ILE A 148 15.59 9.94 23.01
C ILE A 148 16.61 10.72 23.86
N ALA A 149 16.53 12.06 23.96
CA ALA A 149 17.46 12.85 24.76
C ALA A 149 17.02 12.92 26.22
N THR A 150 15.74 13.15 26.46
CA THR A 150 15.14 13.23 27.80
C THR A 150 14.57 11.90 28.28
N PHE A 151 14.46 10.92 27.37
CA PHE A 151 13.82 9.63 27.61
C PHE A 151 12.37 9.76 28.07
N SER A 152 11.67 10.79 27.62
CA SER A 152 10.29 11.08 27.99
C SER A 152 9.33 10.85 26.84
N VAL A 153 8.09 10.54 27.19
CA VAL A 153 6.97 10.51 26.24
C VAL A 153 6.25 11.86 26.31
N ILE A 154 5.99 12.46 25.16
CA ILE A 154 5.33 13.75 25.02
C ILE A 154 3.96 13.53 24.39
N ASP A 155 2.92 14.03 25.06
CA ASP A 155 1.51 13.92 24.66
C ASP A 155 0.87 15.30 24.62
N TYR A 156 0.44 15.72 23.43
CA TYR A 156 -0.22 17.02 23.18
C TYR A 156 -1.75 16.92 23.14
N VAL A 157 -2.32 15.71 23.05
CA VAL A 157 -3.73 15.53 22.68
C VAL A 157 -4.50 14.57 23.60
N GLY A 158 -3.90 14.12 24.70
CA GLY A 158 -4.54 13.18 25.63
C GLY A 158 -4.41 11.70 25.28
N GLY A 159 -3.51 11.36 24.36
CA GLY A 159 -3.31 9.98 23.90
C GLY A 159 -2.86 9.00 24.98
N LEU A 160 -2.15 9.46 26.03
CA LEU A 160 -1.76 8.62 27.17
C LEU A 160 -2.96 8.20 28.02
N ALA A 161 -3.99 9.05 28.15
CA ALA A 161 -5.22 8.71 28.85
C ALA A 161 -6.00 7.67 28.06
N ASP A 162 -6.26 7.95 26.77
CA ASP A 162 -6.98 7.03 25.87
C ASP A 162 -6.27 5.68 25.73
N LEU A 163 -4.94 5.67 25.75
CA LEU A 163 -4.16 4.42 25.73
C LEU A 163 -4.40 3.56 26.99
N ARG A 164 -4.48 4.21 28.17
CA ARG A 164 -4.77 3.54 29.44
C ARG A 164 -6.21 3.02 29.49
N GLU A 165 -7.15 3.82 28.98
CA GLU A 165 -8.57 3.50 28.92
C GLU A 165 -8.92 2.53 27.79
N ARG A 166 -7.97 2.25 26.90
CA ARG A 166 -8.14 1.42 25.70
C ARG A 166 -9.20 1.97 24.75
N VAL A 167 -9.12 3.24 24.45
CA VAL A 167 -10.07 3.96 23.60
C VAL A 167 -9.40 4.48 22.34
N ILE A 168 -10.08 4.35 21.20
CA ILE A 168 -9.72 4.99 19.94
C ILE A 168 -10.58 6.23 19.78
N ARG A 169 -9.95 7.38 19.90
CA ARG A 169 -10.58 8.73 19.82
C ARG A 169 -9.96 9.53 18.68
N THR A 170 -10.79 10.16 17.89
CA THR A 170 -10.37 11.14 16.87
C THR A 170 -9.81 12.40 17.52
N ILE A 171 -8.75 12.98 16.97
CA ILE A 171 -8.21 14.26 17.45
C ILE A 171 -9.04 15.39 16.86
N GLY A 172 -9.62 16.23 17.72
CA GLY A 172 -10.55 17.29 17.34
C GLY A 172 -11.98 16.78 17.11
N ASP A 173 -12.79 17.59 16.45
CA ASP A 173 -14.19 17.27 16.16
C ASP A 173 -14.28 16.07 15.17
N PRO A 174 -14.92 14.95 15.58
CA PRO A 174 -15.02 13.75 14.73
C PRO A 174 -15.72 14.02 13.41
N ASP A 175 -16.79 14.82 13.37
CA ASP A 175 -17.53 15.10 12.14
C ASP A 175 -16.66 15.83 11.12
N VAL A 176 -15.91 16.83 11.57
CA VAL A 176 -14.96 17.57 10.73
C VAL A 176 -13.86 16.63 10.23
N ARG A 177 -13.25 15.89 11.14
CA ARG A 177 -12.07 15.05 10.83
C ARG A 177 -12.39 13.88 9.91
N LEU A 178 -13.57 13.28 10.03
CA LEU A 178 -14.01 12.20 9.15
C LEU A 178 -14.44 12.68 7.77
N ARG A 179 -14.97 13.93 7.65
CA ARG A 179 -15.24 14.53 6.34
C ARG A 179 -13.96 14.93 5.60
N GLU A 180 -12.95 15.45 6.29
CA GLU A 180 -11.64 15.77 5.70
C GLU A 180 -10.95 14.55 5.08
N ASP A 181 -11.04 13.40 5.72
CA ASP A 181 -10.47 12.13 5.24
C ASP A 181 -11.32 10.94 5.69
N PRO A 182 -12.31 10.54 4.87
CA PRO A 182 -13.23 9.46 5.25
C PRO A 182 -12.55 8.10 5.47
N VAL A 183 -11.33 7.88 4.95
CA VAL A 183 -10.54 6.65 5.23
C VAL A 183 -10.26 6.49 6.73
N ARG A 184 -10.30 7.57 7.51
CA ARG A 184 -10.15 7.50 8.97
C ARG A 184 -11.23 6.64 9.63
N MET A 185 -12.45 6.56 9.06
CA MET A 185 -13.49 5.66 9.57
C MET A 185 -13.05 4.20 9.52
N LEU A 186 -12.54 3.76 8.37
CA LEU A 186 -12.00 2.40 8.20
C LEU A 186 -10.81 2.15 9.13
N ARG A 187 -9.92 3.13 9.26
CA ARG A 187 -8.75 3.06 10.13
C ARG A 187 -9.10 3.01 11.62
N ALA A 188 -10.16 3.71 12.06
CA ALA A 188 -10.65 3.66 13.45
C ALA A 188 -11.10 2.25 13.82
N VAL A 189 -11.94 1.63 12.98
CA VAL A 189 -12.46 0.27 13.21
C VAL A 189 -11.32 -0.74 13.17
N ALA A 190 -10.43 -0.66 12.18
CA ALA A 190 -9.30 -1.57 12.05
C ALA A 190 -8.32 -1.46 13.24
N LEU A 191 -8.05 -0.25 13.71
CA LEU A 191 -7.16 -0.03 14.84
C LEU A 191 -7.78 -0.53 16.15
N ALA A 192 -9.08 -0.26 16.38
CA ALA A 192 -9.83 -0.75 17.53
C ALA A 192 -9.82 -2.28 17.59
N SER A 193 -10.15 -2.94 16.48
CA SER A 193 -10.15 -4.41 16.36
C SER A 193 -8.78 -5.01 16.60
N ARG A 194 -7.70 -4.40 16.04
CA ARG A 194 -6.33 -4.89 16.20
C ARG A 194 -5.80 -4.77 17.63
N LEU A 195 -6.12 -3.67 18.30
CA LEU A 195 -5.62 -3.38 19.64
C LEU A 195 -6.48 -3.99 20.74
N ASP A 196 -7.70 -4.43 20.42
CA ASP A 196 -8.74 -4.81 21.37
C ASP A 196 -9.17 -3.60 22.22
N PHE A 197 -9.43 -2.48 21.53
CA PHE A 197 -9.87 -1.22 22.10
C PHE A 197 -11.31 -0.92 21.67
N THR A 198 -11.99 -0.08 22.45
CA THR A 198 -13.29 0.47 22.07
C THR A 198 -13.13 1.76 21.27
N ILE A 199 -14.07 2.04 20.37
CA ILE A 199 -14.13 3.35 19.72
C ILE A 199 -14.91 4.29 20.64
N ASP A 200 -14.37 5.48 20.87
CA ASP A 200 -15.02 6.55 21.61
C ASP A 200 -16.44 6.80 21.10
N ARG A 201 -17.34 7.18 22.00
CA ARG A 201 -18.75 7.33 21.68
C ARG A 201 -19.01 8.32 20.55
N ASP A 202 -18.45 9.54 20.65
CA ASP A 202 -18.69 10.60 19.68
C ASP A 202 -18.08 10.23 18.32
N THR A 203 -16.87 9.63 18.33
CA THR A 203 -16.23 9.09 17.13
C THR A 203 -17.08 7.99 16.48
N ARG A 204 -17.69 7.09 17.27
CA ARG A 204 -18.54 6.02 16.76
C ARG A 204 -19.83 6.55 16.16
N GLU A 205 -20.48 7.51 16.82
CA GLU A 205 -21.70 8.14 16.34
C GLU A 205 -21.44 8.89 15.03
N ALA A 206 -20.33 9.63 14.94
CA ALA A 206 -19.90 10.30 13.71
C ALA A 206 -19.62 9.30 12.56
N ILE A 207 -18.97 8.16 12.83
CA ILE A 207 -18.77 7.12 11.82
C ILE A 207 -20.12 6.60 11.31
N ARG A 208 -21.07 6.29 12.18
CA ARG A 208 -22.39 5.80 11.79
C ARG A 208 -23.15 6.82 10.94
N PHE A 209 -23.04 8.09 11.28
CA PHE A 209 -23.69 9.17 10.54
C PHE A 209 -23.05 9.41 9.18
N LEU A 210 -21.71 9.40 9.12
CA LEU A 210 -20.93 9.75 7.94
C LEU A 210 -20.51 8.55 7.08
N ARG A 211 -20.93 7.33 7.40
CA ARG A 211 -20.48 6.09 6.72
C ARG A 211 -20.57 6.14 5.20
N GLY A 212 -21.58 6.81 4.65
CA GLY A 212 -21.73 6.99 3.19
C GLY A 212 -20.65 7.88 2.55
N GLU A 213 -19.99 8.75 3.35
CA GLU A 213 -18.90 9.59 2.84
C GLU A 213 -17.66 8.79 2.42
N ILE A 214 -17.54 7.53 2.88
CA ILE A 214 -16.39 6.66 2.57
C ILE A 214 -16.21 6.46 1.05
N VAL A 215 -17.28 6.49 0.28
CA VAL A 215 -17.25 6.33 -1.18
C VAL A 215 -16.52 7.47 -1.91
N LYS A 216 -16.35 8.62 -1.25
CA LYS A 216 -15.58 9.76 -1.76
C LYS A 216 -14.07 9.53 -1.70
N SER A 217 -13.64 8.51 -0.96
CA SER A 217 -12.23 8.16 -0.82
C SER A 217 -11.69 7.52 -2.10
N SER A 218 -10.39 7.72 -2.36
CA SER A 218 -9.73 7.04 -3.48
C SER A 218 -9.82 5.52 -3.32
N PRO A 219 -10.35 4.78 -4.31
CA PRO A 219 -10.45 3.32 -4.24
C PRO A 219 -9.10 2.63 -4.00
N ALA A 220 -8.01 3.18 -4.54
CA ALA A 220 -6.66 2.65 -4.31
C ALA A 220 -6.23 2.77 -2.84
N ARG A 221 -6.56 3.88 -2.16
CA ARG A 221 -6.29 4.04 -0.72
C ARG A 221 -7.12 3.08 0.12
N LEU A 222 -8.39 2.86 -0.26
CA LEU A 222 -9.24 1.88 0.43
C LEU A 222 -8.67 0.47 0.30
N LEU A 223 -8.23 0.07 -0.90
CA LEU A 223 -7.60 -1.23 -1.13
C LEU A 223 -6.31 -1.39 -0.32
N ASP A 224 -5.46 -0.35 -0.24
CA ASP A 224 -4.26 -0.38 0.58
C ASP A 224 -4.57 -0.58 2.08
N GLU A 225 -5.62 0.06 2.61
CA GLU A 225 -6.06 -0.16 3.99
C GLU A 225 -6.62 -1.58 4.19
N PHE A 226 -7.38 -2.15 3.24
CA PHE A 226 -7.81 -3.55 3.29
C PHE A 226 -6.61 -4.51 3.33
N TYR A 227 -5.60 -4.31 2.50
CA TYR A 227 -4.38 -5.13 2.55
C TYR A 227 -3.63 -4.99 3.89
N LYS A 228 -3.64 -3.82 4.52
CA LYS A 228 -3.09 -3.64 5.88
C LYS A 228 -3.89 -4.42 6.91
N ILE A 229 -5.24 -4.34 6.88
CA ILE A 229 -6.14 -5.08 7.77
C ILE A 229 -5.85 -6.58 7.69
N LEU A 230 -5.80 -7.13 6.48
CA LEU A 230 -5.57 -8.56 6.24
C LEU A 230 -4.18 -9.04 6.70
N ARG A 231 -3.16 -8.13 6.77
CA ARG A 231 -1.82 -8.47 7.25
C ARG A 231 -1.63 -8.36 8.76
N GLN A 232 -2.62 -7.83 9.49
CA GLN A 232 -2.43 -7.47 10.90
C GLN A 232 -2.85 -8.55 11.90
N GLY A 233 -3.47 -9.66 11.46
CA GLY A 233 -3.89 -10.76 12.33
C GLY A 233 -5.13 -10.46 13.17
N ALA A 234 -6.00 -9.57 12.70
CA ALA A 234 -7.29 -9.24 13.30
C ALA A 234 -8.36 -8.98 12.21
N ALA A 235 -8.21 -9.62 11.05
CA ALA A 235 -9.06 -9.39 9.89
C ALA A 235 -10.50 -9.79 10.16
N ARG A 236 -10.74 -10.99 10.73
CA ARG A 236 -12.08 -11.45 11.07
C ARG A 236 -12.80 -10.45 11.96
N ARG A 237 -12.22 -10.10 13.10
CA ARG A 237 -12.82 -9.15 14.05
C ARG A 237 -13.05 -7.77 13.41
N THR A 238 -12.14 -7.34 12.53
CA THR A 238 -12.30 -6.06 11.82
C THR A 238 -13.50 -6.09 10.87
N PHE A 239 -13.72 -7.18 10.13
CA PHE A 239 -14.86 -7.31 9.23
C PHE A 239 -16.19 -7.41 9.97
N GLU A 240 -16.23 -8.14 11.08
CA GLU A 240 -17.39 -8.18 11.98
C GLU A 240 -17.73 -6.76 12.49
N ALA A 241 -16.75 -6.01 12.97
CA ALA A 241 -16.94 -4.64 13.45
C ALA A 241 -17.33 -3.64 12.35
N LEU A 242 -16.79 -3.80 11.12
CA LEU A 242 -17.20 -3.00 9.95
C LEU A 242 -18.65 -3.26 9.54
N HIS A 243 -19.11 -4.53 9.64
CA HIS A 243 -20.49 -4.90 9.42
C HIS A 243 -21.41 -4.29 10.49
N GLU A 244 -21.09 -4.45 11.77
CA GLU A 244 -21.88 -3.92 12.90
C GLU A 244 -22.06 -2.40 12.86
N ILE A 245 -21.03 -1.66 12.44
CA ILE A 245 -21.12 -0.19 12.33
C ILE A 245 -21.79 0.27 11.02
N GLY A 246 -22.05 -0.70 10.09
CA GLY A 246 -22.68 -0.46 8.79
C GLY A 246 -21.77 0.19 7.76
N LEU A 247 -20.45 0.09 7.92
CA LEU A 247 -19.47 0.64 6.99
C LEU A 247 -19.14 -0.35 5.87
N LEU A 248 -19.22 -1.65 6.15
CA LEU A 248 -18.89 -2.72 5.21
C LEU A 248 -19.78 -2.70 3.96
N ALA A 249 -21.06 -2.38 4.10
CA ALA A 249 -22.01 -2.27 3.01
C ALA A 249 -21.60 -1.27 1.91
N TYR A 250 -20.90 -0.21 2.29
CA TYR A 250 -20.38 0.80 1.33
C TYR A 250 -19.02 0.42 0.73
N LEU A 251 -18.24 -0.41 1.42
CA LEU A 251 -16.88 -0.79 1.04
C LEU A 251 -16.86 -2.07 0.21
N LEU A 252 -17.54 -3.11 0.69
CA LEU A 252 -17.59 -4.42 0.07
C LEU A 252 -18.97 -5.05 0.33
N PRO A 253 -20.02 -4.66 -0.44
CA PRO A 253 -21.40 -5.08 -0.24
C PRO A 253 -21.58 -6.61 -0.21
N GLU A 254 -20.79 -7.34 -1.00
CA GLU A 254 -20.84 -8.79 -1.08
C GLU A 254 -20.41 -9.44 0.25
N ALA A 255 -19.38 -8.87 0.90
CA ALA A 255 -18.95 -9.33 2.21
C ALA A 255 -19.98 -9.00 3.30
N ASP A 256 -20.58 -7.82 3.23
CA ASP A 256 -21.66 -7.41 4.14
C ASP A 256 -22.87 -8.35 4.02
N THR A 257 -23.28 -8.68 2.79
CA THR A 257 -24.36 -9.62 2.50
C THR A 257 -24.03 -11.04 2.98
N ASP A 258 -22.79 -11.54 2.76
CA ASP A 258 -22.36 -12.87 3.24
C ASP A 258 -22.47 -12.96 4.76
N ILE A 259 -21.99 -11.93 5.49
CA ILE A 259 -22.08 -11.89 6.95
C ILE A 259 -23.55 -11.77 7.40
N ALA A 260 -24.34 -10.88 6.82
CA ALA A 260 -25.74 -10.68 7.14
C ALA A 260 -26.59 -11.93 6.92
N SER A 261 -26.24 -12.76 5.93
CA SER A 261 -26.93 -14.05 5.66
C SER A 261 -26.62 -15.14 6.69
N GLY A 262 -25.72 -14.89 7.65
CA GLY A 262 -25.24 -15.90 8.60
C GLY A 262 -24.23 -16.89 7.98
N SER A 263 -23.76 -16.64 6.75
CA SER A 263 -22.68 -17.41 6.14
C SER A 263 -21.39 -17.23 6.93
N LYS A 264 -20.68 -18.33 7.17
CA LYS A 264 -19.39 -18.29 7.86
C LYS A 264 -18.20 -18.33 6.91
N ARG A 265 -18.42 -18.47 5.59
CA ARG A 265 -17.36 -18.74 4.62
C ARG A 265 -16.29 -17.68 4.61
N LEU A 266 -16.68 -16.41 4.54
CA LEU A 266 -15.74 -15.28 4.58
C LEU A 266 -15.05 -15.19 5.95
N LEU A 267 -15.83 -15.20 7.04
CA LEU A 267 -15.30 -15.07 8.41
C LEU A 267 -14.34 -16.20 8.78
N ASP A 268 -14.62 -17.43 8.33
CA ASP A 268 -13.73 -18.58 8.55
C ASP A 268 -12.45 -18.47 7.70
N SER A 269 -12.55 -17.94 6.48
CA SER A 269 -11.37 -17.65 5.66
C SER A 269 -10.46 -16.61 6.31
N LEU A 270 -11.05 -15.54 6.85
CA LEU A 270 -10.32 -14.48 7.57
C LEU A 270 -9.74 -15.01 8.89
N ALA A 271 -10.47 -15.87 9.62
CA ALA A 271 -9.96 -16.49 10.85
C ALA A 271 -8.70 -17.30 10.60
N ARG A 272 -8.70 -18.16 9.56
CA ARG A 272 -7.51 -18.94 9.19
C ARG A 272 -6.32 -18.07 8.81
N LEU A 273 -6.57 -16.96 8.11
CA LEU A 273 -5.51 -15.97 7.82
C LEU A 273 -4.95 -15.35 9.09
N ASP A 274 -5.83 -14.98 10.04
CA ASP A 274 -5.45 -14.42 11.33
C ASP A 274 -4.64 -15.41 12.17
N GLU A 275 -5.05 -16.68 12.22
CA GLU A 275 -4.33 -17.77 12.89
C GLU A 275 -2.92 -17.94 12.30
N PHE A 276 -2.81 -18.03 10.98
CA PHE A 276 -1.53 -18.13 10.30
C PHE A 276 -0.60 -16.94 10.63
N ARG A 277 -1.16 -15.73 10.62
CA ARG A 277 -0.40 -14.51 10.91
C ARG A 277 0.04 -14.45 12.37
N ASN A 278 -0.83 -14.81 13.30
CA ASN A 278 -0.58 -14.81 14.75
C ASN A 278 0.33 -15.97 15.17
N GLY A 279 0.39 -17.05 14.40
CA GLY A 279 1.35 -18.14 14.54
C GLY A 279 2.79 -17.78 14.18
N GLY A 280 3.08 -16.49 13.89
CA GLY A 280 4.44 -15.98 13.67
C GLY A 280 4.83 -15.85 12.20
N ALA A 281 3.93 -16.11 11.25
CA ALA A 281 4.22 -15.90 9.85
C ALA A 281 4.53 -14.42 9.55
N PRO A 282 5.66 -14.11 8.87
CA PRO A 282 6.02 -12.73 8.58
C PRO A 282 5.06 -12.14 7.53
N PRO A 283 4.69 -10.83 7.63
CA PRO A 283 3.77 -10.17 6.72
C PRO A 283 4.18 -10.25 5.23
N GLU A 284 5.47 -10.39 4.97
CA GLU A 284 6.05 -10.47 3.62
C GLU A 284 5.67 -11.77 2.89
N LYS A 285 5.28 -12.82 3.63
CA LYS A 285 4.72 -14.04 3.04
C LYS A 285 3.31 -13.87 2.52
N LEU A 286 2.60 -12.82 2.94
CA LEU A 286 1.23 -12.54 2.53
C LEU A 286 1.24 -11.63 1.29
N SER A 287 1.35 -12.22 0.10
CA SER A 287 1.27 -11.45 -1.15
C SER A 287 -0.12 -10.83 -1.34
N ASN A 288 -0.21 -9.78 -2.16
CA ASN A 288 -1.51 -9.17 -2.47
C ASN A 288 -2.46 -10.17 -3.15
N ALA A 289 -1.94 -11.10 -3.95
CA ALA A 289 -2.74 -12.14 -4.57
C ALA A 289 -3.34 -13.09 -3.52
N LEU A 290 -2.55 -13.55 -2.54
CA LEU A 290 -3.05 -14.37 -1.44
C LEU A 290 -4.17 -13.65 -0.68
N LEU A 291 -3.95 -12.38 -0.32
CA LEU A 291 -4.93 -11.59 0.42
C LEU A 291 -6.21 -11.33 -0.38
N ALA A 292 -6.07 -11.03 -1.67
CA ALA A 292 -7.21 -10.93 -2.57
C ALA A 292 -7.99 -12.25 -2.65
N GLY A 293 -7.28 -13.38 -2.78
CA GLY A 293 -7.88 -14.72 -2.75
C GLY A 293 -8.66 -14.99 -1.47
N THR A 294 -8.08 -14.66 -0.30
CA THR A 294 -8.74 -14.83 1.01
C THR A 294 -10.07 -14.10 1.10
N LEU A 295 -10.20 -12.92 0.46
CA LEU A 295 -11.46 -12.18 0.39
C LEU A 295 -12.41 -12.72 -0.69
N LEU A 296 -11.89 -12.93 -1.90
CA LEU A 296 -12.72 -13.12 -3.08
C LEU A 296 -13.22 -14.56 -3.26
N VAL A 297 -12.41 -15.56 -2.86
CA VAL A 297 -12.77 -16.98 -3.05
C VAL A 297 -13.99 -17.39 -2.24
N PRO A 298 -14.12 -17.05 -0.93
CA PRO A 298 -15.31 -17.38 -0.16
C PRO A 298 -16.60 -16.74 -0.70
N LEU A 299 -16.45 -15.58 -1.36
CA LEU A 299 -17.55 -14.81 -1.96
C LEU A 299 -17.87 -15.23 -3.40
N GLY A 300 -17.10 -16.15 -4.00
CA GLY A 300 -17.28 -16.57 -5.39
C GLY A 300 -16.84 -15.51 -6.43
N LEU A 301 -16.06 -14.48 -6.03
CA LEU A 301 -15.71 -13.32 -6.84
C LEU A 301 -14.34 -13.45 -7.57
N GLN A 302 -13.69 -14.61 -7.52
CA GLN A 302 -12.37 -14.84 -8.13
C GLN A 302 -12.40 -14.88 -9.67
N ARG A 303 -13.59 -14.94 -10.27
CA ARG A 303 -13.77 -14.99 -11.73
C ARG A 303 -13.83 -13.57 -12.30
N ARG A 304 -13.02 -13.31 -13.31
CA ARG A 304 -13.00 -12.02 -14.00
C ARG A 304 -14.29 -11.85 -14.82
N ALA A 305 -14.97 -10.72 -14.66
CA ALA A 305 -15.96 -10.27 -15.65
C ALA A 305 -15.24 -10.07 -16.99
N VAL A 306 -15.58 -10.89 -17.98
CA VAL A 306 -15.20 -10.61 -19.38
C VAL A 306 -15.87 -9.29 -19.73
N LYS A 307 -15.10 -8.24 -20.03
CA LYS A 307 -15.64 -7.02 -20.63
C LYS A 307 -16.28 -7.43 -21.94
N THR A 308 -17.59 -7.55 -21.98
CA THR A 308 -18.33 -7.51 -23.22
C THR A 308 -18.04 -6.15 -23.84
N ARG A 309 -17.32 -6.17 -24.97
CA ARG A 309 -17.13 -5.01 -25.83
C ARG A 309 -18.54 -4.47 -26.11
N PRO A 310 -18.85 -3.18 -25.88
CA PRO A 310 -20.15 -2.67 -26.26
C PRO A 310 -20.30 -2.97 -27.72
N GLN A 311 -21.37 -3.70 -28.10
CA GLN A 311 -21.73 -3.87 -29.48
C GLN A 311 -21.94 -2.46 -30.02
N SER A 312 -21.07 -2.05 -30.94
CA SER A 312 -21.25 -0.83 -31.70
C SER A 312 -22.58 -0.92 -32.39
N ARG A 313 -23.48 0.00 -32.00
CA ARG A 313 -24.74 0.22 -32.68
C ARG A 313 -24.44 0.47 -34.17
N PRO A 314 -25.09 -0.20 -35.10
CA PRO A 314 -24.88 0.11 -36.53
C PRO A 314 -25.24 1.56 -36.76
N LEU A 315 -24.30 2.34 -37.26
CA LEU A 315 -24.57 3.67 -37.82
C LEU A 315 -25.27 3.49 -39.20
N PRO A 316 -26.23 4.33 -39.54
CA PRO A 316 -26.85 4.29 -40.85
C PRO A 316 -25.85 4.72 -41.93
N ASP A 317 -26.00 4.10 -43.09
CA ASP A 317 -25.18 4.25 -44.28
C ASP A 317 -24.89 5.72 -44.66
N SER A 318 -23.63 6.07 -44.79
CA SER A 318 -23.15 7.25 -45.49
C SER A 318 -21.84 6.94 -46.20
N GLU A 319 -21.92 7.03 -47.48
CA GLU A 319 -21.02 7.14 -48.62
C GLU A 319 -19.48 7.02 -48.40
N GLU A 320 -18.92 6.17 -49.27
CA GLU A 320 -17.52 5.83 -49.43
C GLU A 320 -16.62 7.01 -49.75
N THR A 321 -15.51 7.14 -48.99
CA THR A 321 -14.26 7.74 -49.48
C THR A 321 -13.10 6.84 -49.05
N PRO A 322 -12.13 6.54 -49.91
CA PRO A 322 -11.06 5.60 -49.65
C PRO A 322 -10.00 6.27 -48.75
N SER A 323 -9.75 5.68 -47.58
CA SER A 323 -8.67 6.07 -46.68
C SER A 323 -7.56 5.01 -46.66
N GLU A 324 -6.35 5.52 -46.53
CA GLU A 324 -5.08 4.84 -46.52
C GLU A 324 -4.98 3.73 -45.44
N PRO A 325 -4.04 2.75 -45.57
CA PRO A 325 -3.96 1.59 -44.69
C PRO A 325 -3.46 1.96 -43.29
N GLU A 326 -4.34 1.81 -42.32
CA GLU A 326 -3.97 1.84 -40.89
C GLU A 326 -3.16 0.58 -40.55
N THR A 327 -2.01 0.81 -39.96
CA THR A 327 -1.13 -0.22 -39.40
C THR A 327 -1.84 -0.90 -38.23
N GLU A 328 -2.28 -2.11 -38.45
CA GLU A 328 -2.84 -3.00 -37.42
C GLU A 328 -1.83 -3.21 -36.29
N LEU A 329 -2.13 -2.63 -35.11
CA LEU A 329 -1.47 -2.98 -33.87
C LEU A 329 -1.97 -4.37 -33.45
N ALA A 330 -1.07 -5.33 -33.43
CA ALA A 330 -1.31 -6.71 -33.02
C ALA A 330 -2.05 -6.76 -31.67
N PRO A 331 -3.03 -7.65 -31.49
CA PRO A 331 -3.73 -7.83 -30.22
C PRO A 331 -2.76 -8.39 -29.18
N GLU A 332 -2.71 -7.77 -28.00
CA GLU A 332 -1.99 -8.30 -26.85
C GLU A 332 -2.51 -9.71 -26.51
N PRO A 333 -1.62 -10.67 -26.17
CA PRO A 333 -1.98 -12.07 -25.95
C PRO A 333 -2.88 -12.19 -24.71
N ALA A 334 -4.17 -12.40 -24.92
CA ALA A 334 -5.14 -12.76 -23.88
C ALA A 334 -5.12 -14.25 -23.53
N ASP A 335 -4.34 -15.05 -24.24
CA ASP A 335 -4.41 -16.52 -24.25
C ASP A 335 -3.44 -17.22 -23.27
N ASP A 336 -2.51 -16.50 -22.64
CA ASP A 336 -1.45 -17.12 -21.84
C ASP A 336 -1.96 -17.83 -20.59
N VAL A 337 -2.97 -17.28 -19.90
CA VAL A 337 -3.49 -17.87 -18.65
C VAL A 337 -4.32 -19.12 -18.93
N ALA A 338 -5.12 -19.12 -20.01
CA ALA A 338 -5.88 -20.31 -20.40
C ALA A 338 -4.97 -21.45 -20.86
N THR A 339 -3.92 -21.12 -21.63
CA THR A 339 -2.90 -22.05 -22.09
C THR A 339 -2.09 -22.60 -20.92
N GLU A 340 -1.77 -21.77 -19.92
CA GLU A 340 -1.02 -22.20 -18.74
C GLU A 340 -1.89 -23.06 -17.80
N ILE A 341 -3.18 -22.77 -17.68
CA ILE A 341 -4.15 -23.62 -16.97
C ILE A 341 -4.34 -24.96 -17.67
N ALA A 342 -4.43 -24.98 -19.02
CA ALA A 342 -4.49 -26.21 -19.81
C ALA A 342 -3.20 -27.03 -19.70
N ALA A 343 -2.04 -26.39 -19.71
CA ALA A 343 -0.74 -27.03 -19.51
C ALA A 343 -0.58 -27.65 -18.10
N LEU A 344 -1.36 -27.17 -17.14
CA LEU A 344 -1.47 -27.76 -15.81
C LEU A 344 -2.32 -29.05 -15.80
N GLY A 345 -2.96 -29.43 -16.93
CA GLY A 345 -3.75 -30.68 -17.07
C GLY A 345 -5.05 -30.68 -16.30
N ALA A 346 -5.67 -29.49 -16.10
CA ALA A 346 -7.08 -29.41 -15.85
C ALA A 346 -7.79 -30.07 -17.04
N GLY A 347 -8.66 -31.06 -16.81
CA GLY A 347 -9.40 -31.71 -17.90
C GLY A 347 -10.27 -30.66 -18.63
N ASP A 348 -10.51 -30.87 -19.92
CA ASP A 348 -11.30 -29.97 -20.76
C ASP A 348 -12.65 -29.60 -20.15
N GLU A 349 -13.25 -30.48 -19.36
CA GLU A 349 -14.52 -30.22 -18.63
C GLU A 349 -14.37 -29.18 -17.51
N ASP A 350 -13.24 -29.14 -16.79
CA ASP A 350 -13.00 -28.15 -15.72
C ASP A 350 -12.67 -26.77 -16.30
N VAL A 351 -12.04 -26.73 -17.48
CA VAL A 351 -11.76 -25.49 -18.22
C VAL A 351 -13.06 -24.95 -18.84
N ALA A 352 -13.90 -25.81 -19.40
CA ALA A 352 -15.21 -25.47 -19.95
C ALA A 352 -16.15 -25.01 -18.84
N ALA A 353 -16.26 -25.71 -17.71
CA ALA A 353 -17.05 -25.31 -16.56
C ALA A 353 -16.56 -23.99 -15.94
N ALA A 354 -15.26 -23.73 -15.97
CA ALA A 354 -14.70 -22.44 -15.55
C ALA A 354 -15.00 -21.31 -16.55
N ALA A 355 -15.17 -21.63 -17.84
CA ALA A 355 -15.52 -20.67 -18.88
C ALA A 355 -17.04 -20.38 -18.98
N GLU A 356 -17.89 -21.37 -18.72
CA GLU A 356 -19.36 -21.29 -18.89
C GLU A 356 -20.11 -20.69 -17.71
N ALA A 357 -19.53 -20.62 -16.52
CA ALA A 357 -20.19 -19.95 -15.40
C ALA A 357 -20.22 -18.44 -15.63
N ARG A 358 -21.23 -17.97 -16.34
CA ARG A 358 -21.64 -16.58 -16.41
C ARG A 358 -21.99 -16.11 -15.00
N VAL A 359 -21.05 -15.40 -14.38
CA VAL A 359 -21.35 -14.57 -13.22
C VAL A 359 -21.46 -13.15 -13.75
N ASP A 360 -22.62 -12.51 -13.58
CA ASP A 360 -22.78 -11.09 -13.88
C ASP A 360 -21.66 -10.29 -13.24
N PRO A 361 -21.13 -9.26 -13.92
CA PRO A 361 -20.05 -8.45 -13.38
C PRO A 361 -20.53 -7.76 -12.10
N VAL A 362 -20.19 -8.34 -10.94
CA VAL A 362 -20.40 -7.68 -9.66
C VAL A 362 -19.42 -6.48 -9.62
N PRO A 363 -19.89 -5.26 -9.43
CA PRO A 363 -19.03 -4.10 -9.35
C PRO A 363 -18.21 -4.17 -8.06
N LEU A 364 -17.00 -4.72 -8.15
CA LEU A 364 -16.02 -4.60 -7.08
C LEU A 364 -15.63 -3.13 -6.95
N ASN A 365 -16.01 -2.50 -5.84
CA ASN A 365 -15.61 -1.12 -5.53
C ASN A 365 -14.09 -0.98 -5.27
N LEU A 366 -13.38 -2.10 -5.13
CA LEU A 366 -11.94 -2.15 -4.89
C LEU A 366 -11.17 -2.49 -6.17
N PRO A 367 -10.17 -1.67 -6.56
CA PRO A 367 -9.43 -1.83 -7.81
C PRO A 367 -8.31 -2.87 -7.68
N PHE A 368 -8.63 -4.14 -7.48
CA PHE A 368 -7.63 -5.21 -7.47
C PHE A 368 -6.83 -5.22 -8.78
N ALA A 369 -5.50 -5.30 -8.67
CA ALA A 369 -4.66 -5.37 -9.85
C ALA A 369 -4.91 -6.67 -10.63
N ARG A 370 -5.00 -6.58 -11.96
CA ARG A 370 -5.23 -7.74 -12.84
C ARG A 370 -4.23 -8.85 -12.58
N ARG A 371 -2.95 -8.53 -12.47
CA ARG A 371 -1.87 -9.48 -12.17
C ARG A 371 -2.11 -10.26 -10.88
N ASP A 372 -2.68 -9.61 -9.84
CA ASP A 372 -2.94 -10.26 -8.56
C ASP A 372 -4.12 -11.22 -8.69
N LEU A 373 -5.16 -10.87 -9.46
CA LEU A 373 -6.29 -11.74 -9.75
C LEU A 373 -5.90 -12.95 -10.62
N ASP A 374 -5.07 -12.74 -11.64
CA ASP A 374 -4.55 -13.82 -12.48
C ASP A 374 -3.68 -14.78 -11.64
N ARG A 375 -2.88 -14.24 -10.72
CA ARG A 375 -2.09 -15.03 -9.78
C ARG A 375 -2.97 -15.82 -8.80
N VAL A 376 -4.10 -15.28 -8.34
CA VAL A 376 -5.10 -16.04 -7.56
C VAL A 376 -5.58 -17.25 -8.33
N ARG A 377 -5.91 -17.10 -9.62
CA ARG A 377 -6.39 -18.22 -10.46
C ARG A 377 -5.32 -19.32 -10.59
N LEU A 378 -4.08 -18.93 -10.91
CA LEU A 378 -2.96 -19.88 -11.01
C LEU A 378 -2.68 -20.60 -9.69
N MET A 379 -2.72 -19.87 -8.57
CA MET A 379 -2.58 -20.42 -7.23
C MET A 379 -3.67 -21.44 -6.91
N LEU A 380 -4.92 -21.15 -7.26
CA LEU A 380 -6.05 -22.07 -7.05
C LEU A 380 -5.99 -23.30 -7.97
N ALA A 381 -5.65 -23.10 -9.25
CA ALA A 381 -5.45 -24.19 -10.19
C ALA A 381 -4.35 -25.17 -9.76
N ALA A 382 -3.31 -24.67 -9.09
CA ALA A 382 -2.24 -25.50 -8.57
C ALA A 382 -2.66 -26.40 -7.39
N GLN A 383 -3.74 -26.05 -6.64
CA GLN A 383 -4.12 -26.77 -5.42
C GLN A 383 -4.38 -28.26 -5.66
N ARG A 384 -5.08 -28.63 -6.75
CA ARG A 384 -5.34 -30.01 -7.11
C ARG A 384 -4.06 -30.85 -7.24
N ARG A 385 -2.99 -30.24 -7.79
CA ARG A 385 -1.71 -30.92 -7.98
C ARG A 385 -0.84 -30.95 -6.74
N LEU A 386 -0.96 -29.91 -5.91
CA LEU A 386 -0.30 -29.87 -4.61
C LEU A 386 -0.86 -30.94 -3.68
N SER A 387 -2.15 -31.27 -3.77
CA SER A 387 -2.76 -32.36 -2.99
C SER A 387 -2.32 -33.75 -3.44
N GLU A 388 -1.76 -33.92 -4.66
CA GLU A 388 -1.23 -35.20 -5.17
C GLU A 388 0.21 -35.43 -4.67
N ALA A 389 0.39 -35.86 -3.42
CA ALA A 389 1.71 -36.11 -2.83
C ALA A 389 2.54 -37.13 -3.61
N ALA A 390 1.89 -38.07 -4.34
CA ALA A 390 2.52 -39.11 -5.15
C ALA A 390 2.94 -38.65 -6.56
N ALA A 391 2.81 -37.36 -6.91
CA ALA A 391 3.18 -36.86 -8.23
C ALA A 391 4.65 -37.17 -8.59
N PRO A 392 4.95 -37.48 -9.86
CA PRO A 392 6.32 -37.77 -10.31
C PRO A 392 7.29 -36.61 -10.02
N ALA A 393 8.53 -36.89 -9.67
CA ALA A 393 9.54 -35.89 -9.29
C ALA A 393 9.74 -34.82 -10.39
N ARG A 394 9.61 -35.17 -11.68
CA ARG A 394 9.69 -34.22 -12.81
C ARG A 394 8.56 -33.18 -12.74
N LEU A 395 7.34 -33.62 -12.47
CA LEU A 395 6.18 -32.73 -12.36
C LEU A 395 6.31 -31.80 -11.14
N LYS A 396 6.75 -32.34 -10.00
CA LYS A 396 7.01 -31.56 -8.79
C LYS A 396 8.01 -30.44 -9.06
N ARG A 397 9.09 -30.67 -9.80
CA ARG A 397 10.08 -29.66 -10.17
C ARG A 397 9.48 -28.55 -11.06
N VAL A 398 8.67 -28.96 -12.05
CA VAL A 398 7.99 -27.96 -12.93
C VAL A 398 7.07 -27.05 -12.14
N ILE A 399 6.31 -27.60 -11.19
CA ILE A 399 5.41 -26.78 -10.34
C ILE A 399 6.24 -25.87 -9.43
N ALA A 400 7.31 -26.39 -8.80
CA ALA A 400 8.17 -25.64 -7.89
C ALA A 400 8.92 -24.47 -8.58
N SER A 401 9.15 -24.54 -9.89
CA SER A 401 9.80 -23.46 -10.65
C SER A 401 8.85 -22.30 -11.01
N ARG A 402 7.54 -22.42 -10.74
CA ARG A 402 6.57 -21.41 -11.14
C ARG A 402 6.57 -20.19 -10.19
N PRO A 403 6.43 -18.96 -10.72
CA PRO A 403 6.46 -17.74 -9.90
C PRO A 403 5.37 -17.67 -8.81
N TYR A 404 4.26 -18.39 -8.98
CA TYR A 404 3.15 -18.47 -8.03
C TYR A 404 3.27 -19.59 -7.01
N PHE A 405 4.31 -20.41 -7.09
CA PHE A 405 4.45 -21.63 -6.27
C PHE A 405 4.43 -21.33 -4.77
N GLU A 406 5.21 -20.37 -4.31
CA GLU A 406 5.23 -20.02 -2.89
C GLU A 406 3.86 -19.49 -2.41
N ASP A 407 3.17 -18.67 -3.22
CA ASP A 407 1.81 -18.24 -2.88
C ASP A 407 0.83 -19.40 -2.82
N ALA A 408 0.98 -20.39 -3.72
CA ALA A 408 0.14 -21.58 -3.70
C ALA A 408 0.40 -22.46 -2.47
N LEU A 409 1.63 -22.56 -2.01
CA LEU A 409 1.97 -23.26 -0.76
C LEU A 409 1.43 -22.54 0.47
N VAL A 410 1.58 -21.20 0.52
CA VAL A 410 1.00 -20.41 1.62
C VAL A 410 -0.53 -20.51 1.62
N TRP A 411 -1.16 -20.53 0.44
CA TRP A 411 -2.60 -20.80 0.34
C TRP A 411 -2.98 -22.16 0.90
N THR A 412 -2.24 -23.22 0.54
CA THR A 412 -2.44 -24.57 1.08
C THR A 412 -2.32 -24.57 2.60
N GLU A 413 -1.29 -23.95 3.13
CA GLU A 413 -1.02 -23.84 4.56
C GLU A 413 -2.15 -23.13 5.33
N VAL A 414 -2.74 -22.10 4.73
CA VAL A 414 -3.78 -21.28 5.36
C VAL A 414 -5.18 -21.87 5.17
N HIS A 415 -5.51 -22.37 3.97
CA HIS A 415 -6.90 -22.62 3.57
C HIS A 415 -7.27 -24.08 3.34
N CYS A 416 -6.30 -25.01 3.22
CA CYS A 416 -6.57 -26.41 2.89
C CYS A 416 -6.75 -27.33 4.11
N GLY A 417 -7.10 -26.79 5.25
CA GLY A 417 -7.44 -27.56 6.46
C GLY A 417 -6.22 -28.01 7.28
N PRO A 418 -6.38 -28.99 8.21
CA PRO A 418 -5.34 -29.36 9.15
C PRO A 418 -4.09 -29.95 8.50
N ASP A 419 -4.24 -30.64 7.36
CA ASP A 419 -3.12 -31.28 6.64
C ASP A 419 -2.35 -30.26 5.77
N GLY A 420 -2.87 -29.05 5.60
CA GLY A 420 -2.27 -28.00 4.77
C GLY A 420 -0.83 -27.65 5.15
N PRO A 421 -0.52 -27.42 6.43
CA PRO A 421 0.86 -27.11 6.86
C PRO A 421 1.86 -28.25 6.56
N GLU A 422 1.46 -29.51 6.79
CA GLU A 422 2.32 -30.68 6.51
C GLU A 422 2.56 -30.84 5.02
N LEU A 423 1.51 -30.67 4.21
CA LEU A 423 1.59 -30.73 2.76
C LEU A 423 2.50 -29.61 2.20
N ALA A 424 2.36 -28.41 2.69
CA ALA A 424 3.22 -27.29 2.29
C ALA A 424 4.68 -27.51 2.71
N ALA A 425 4.92 -28.06 3.92
CA ALA A 425 6.26 -28.42 4.38
C ALA A 425 6.88 -29.53 3.51
N HIS A 426 6.10 -30.55 3.15
CA HIS A 426 6.56 -31.59 2.22
C HIS A 426 7.02 -30.99 0.88
N TRP A 427 6.24 -30.11 0.29
CA TRP A 427 6.61 -29.48 -0.98
C TRP A 427 7.84 -28.56 -0.87
N ARG A 428 8.04 -27.87 0.26
CA ARG A 428 9.25 -27.06 0.52
C ARG A 428 10.51 -27.92 0.75
N SER A 429 10.34 -29.13 1.32
CA SER A 429 11.46 -30.05 1.57
C SER A 429 11.96 -30.77 0.32
N LEU A 430 11.20 -30.70 -0.79
CA LEU A 430 11.67 -31.28 -2.05
C LEU A 430 12.89 -30.49 -2.51
N ASP A 431 14.05 -31.13 -2.37
CA ASP A 431 15.32 -30.56 -2.83
C ASP A 431 15.21 -30.30 -4.34
N THR A 432 15.09 -29.02 -4.68
CA THR A 432 15.13 -28.55 -6.07
C THR A 432 16.58 -28.54 -6.60
N GLY A 433 17.49 -29.26 -5.90
CA GLY A 433 18.93 -29.37 -6.13
C GLY A 433 19.41 -28.85 -7.46
N ASP A 434 20.55 -28.17 -7.51
CA ASP A 434 21.26 -27.53 -8.62
C ASP A 434 20.96 -28.15 -10.00
N MET A 435 19.79 -27.88 -10.55
CA MET A 435 19.52 -28.14 -11.96
C MET A 435 19.55 -26.81 -12.71
N PRO A 436 20.29 -26.78 -13.83
CA PRO A 436 20.15 -25.66 -14.75
C PRO A 436 18.67 -25.49 -15.12
N PRO A 437 18.20 -24.25 -15.37
CA PRO A 437 16.85 -24.03 -15.83
C PRO A 437 16.53 -24.98 -16.97
N PRO A 438 15.32 -25.57 -17.02
CA PRO A 438 14.98 -26.54 -18.06
C PRO A 438 15.38 -25.96 -19.42
N ALA A 439 16.21 -26.67 -20.14
CA ALA A 439 16.58 -26.30 -21.49
C ALA A 439 15.30 -26.03 -22.26
N SER A 440 15.07 -24.78 -22.55
CA SER A 440 13.96 -24.13 -23.22
C SER A 440 12.60 -24.84 -23.17
N ALA A 441 11.55 -24.12 -22.86
CA ALA A 441 10.14 -24.51 -23.02
C ALA A 441 9.88 -25.16 -24.42
N ALA A 442 10.68 -24.84 -25.42
CA ALA A 442 10.69 -25.45 -26.74
C ALA A 442 10.93 -26.99 -26.75
N ALA A 443 11.68 -27.56 -25.81
CA ALA A 443 11.89 -29.01 -25.71
C ALA A 443 10.69 -29.80 -25.15
N LEU A 444 9.68 -29.07 -24.61
CA LEU A 444 8.45 -29.64 -24.07
C LEU A 444 7.21 -29.35 -24.93
N GLY A 445 7.37 -28.74 -26.13
CA GLY A 445 6.27 -28.34 -26.98
C GLY A 445 5.44 -27.15 -26.44
N LEU A 446 5.97 -26.45 -25.45
CA LEU A 446 5.37 -25.24 -24.87
C LEU A 446 6.10 -24.05 -25.47
N GLY A 447 5.37 -23.23 -26.25
CA GLY A 447 5.91 -22.09 -26.98
C GLY A 447 6.75 -21.14 -26.14
N GLU A 448 7.68 -20.57 -26.83
CA GLU A 448 8.71 -19.57 -26.58
C GLU A 448 8.89 -18.94 -25.18
N ALA A 449 10.17 -18.97 -24.80
CA ALA A 449 10.75 -18.48 -23.57
C ALA A 449 10.38 -17.01 -23.25
N TRP A 450 10.00 -16.74 -22.02
CA TRP A 450 10.06 -15.42 -21.44
C TRP A 450 11.53 -14.98 -21.29
N GLU A 451 12.03 -14.23 -22.24
CA GLU A 451 13.18 -13.36 -22.00
C GLU A 451 12.74 -12.21 -21.11
N GLU A 452 13.45 -12.00 -19.99
CA GLU A 452 13.34 -10.74 -19.25
C GLU A 452 13.47 -9.57 -20.23
N PRO A 453 12.58 -8.58 -20.22
CA PRO A 453 12.75 -7.42 -21.06
C PRO A 453 14.03 -6.71 -20.67
N LEU A 454 15.03 -6.80 -21.54
CA LEU A 454 16.25 -5.98 -21.46
C LEU A 454 15.85 -4.51 -21.27
N PRO A 455 16.55 -3.74 -20.44
CA PRO A 455 16.23 -2.35 -20.20
C PRO A 455 16.27 -1.60 -21.55
N LEU A 456 15.12 -1.04 -21.93
CA LEU A 456 14.95 -0.26 -23.15
C LEU A 456 16.07 0.78 -23.28
N PRO A 457 16.77 0.85 -24.43
CA PRO A 457 17.82 1.85 -24.64
C PRO A 457 17.19 3.24 -24.53
N ARG A 458 17.76 4.07 -23.66
CA ARG A 458 17.38 5.47 -23.48
C ARG A 458 17.32 6.14 -24.86
N ARG A 459 16.11 6.51 -25.32
CA ARG A 459 15.90 7.32 -26.52
C ARG A 459 16.73 8.60 -26.40
N ARG A 460 17.86 8.65 -27.14
CA ARG A 460 18.60 9.89 -27.38
C ARG A 460 17.65 10.87 -28.06
N ARG A 461 17.28 11.95 -27.36
CA ARG A 461 16.59 13.11 -27.94
C ARG A 461 17.42 13.60 -29.11
N ARG A 462 16.99 13.29 -30.34
CA ARG A 462 17.49 13.91 -31.57
C ARG A 462 17.20 15.42 -31.49
N ARG A 463 18.23 16.23 -31.29
CA ARG A 463 18.19 17.67 -31.53
C ARG A 463 17.85 17.87 -32.99
N ARG A 464 16.64 18.38 -33.28
CA ARG A 464 16.22 18.87 -34.58
C ARG A 464 17.16 20.05 -34.95
N ARG A 465 18.14 19.82 -35.84
CA ARG A 465 18.85 20.86 -36.54
C ARG A 465 17.85 21.53 -37.50
N ARG A 466 17.50 22.78 -37.20
CA ARG A 466 16.88 23.69 -38.18
C ARG A 466 17.89 23.92 -39.30
N ARG A 467 17.57 23.44 -40.49
CA ARG A 467 18.22 23.92 -41.74
C ARG A 467 17.66 25.30 -42.06
N GLY A 468 18.52 26.33 -41.94
CA GLY A 468 18.27 27.64 -42.50
C GLY A 468 18.87 27.69 -43.92
N ARG A 469 18.04 28.17 -44.85
CA ARG A 469 18.41 28.58 -46.22
C ARG A 469 19.29 29.83 -46.14
N GLY A 470 20.42 29.83 -46.82
CA GLY A 470 21.04 31.08 -47.35
C GLY A 470 20.40 31.46 -48.69
N PRO A 471 20.87 32.51 -49.41
CA PRO A 471 22.20 33.02 -49.51
C PRO A 471 22.34 34.57 -49.75
N ALA A 472 23.62 35.01 -49.85
CA ALA A 472 24.16 36.16 -50.58
C ALA A 472 24.19 37.53 -49.89
N GLY A 473 25.37 38.05 -49.70
CA GLY A 473 25.96 39.07 -50.48
C GLY A 473 26.79 40.10 -49.66
N SER A 474 28.06 40.14 -49.94
CA SER A 474 28.98 41.30 -50.12
C SER A 474 29.41 42.13 -48.91
N SER A 475 30.71 42.03 -48.68
CA SER A 475 31.75 43.16 -48.70
C SER A 475 31.87 44.14 -47.53
N GLY A 476 33.08 44.22 -46.97
CA GLY A 476 33.62 45.42 -46.42
C GLY A 476 34.26 45.30 -45.03
N GLY A 477 35.53 45.06 -44.88
CA GLY A 477 36.31 45.31 -43.65
C GLY A 477 36.74 46.78 -43.56
N PRO A 478 37.76 47.23 -42.82
CA PRO A 478 38.38 46.63 -41.63
C PRO A 478 38.60 47.62 -40.44
N GLY A 479 38.85 47.13 -39.27
CA GLY A 479 39.65 47.54 -38.10
C GLY A 479 39.65 48.98 -37.59
N PRO A 480 40.40 49.36 -36.53
CA PRO A 480 40.94 48.57 -35.41
C PRO A 480 40.64 49.16 -33.99
N GLY A 481 41.00 48.45 -32.92
CA GLY A 481 41.04 48.69 -31.50
C GLY A 481 41.64 50.03 -30.97
N PRO A 482 42.10 50.17 -29.70
CA PRO A 482 42.10 49.35 -28.51
C PRO A 482 41.78 50.12 -27.19
N GLY A 483 41.49 49.40 -26.09
CA GLY A 483 41.67 49.56 -24.65
C GLY A 483 41.81 50.96 -23.98
N PRO A 484 42.04 51.12 -22.65
CA PRO A 484 42.06 50.20 -21.54
C PRO A 484 41.28 50.72 -20.29
N GLY A 485 41.22 49.89 -19.22
CA GLY A 485 40.65 50.15 -17.86
C GLY A 485 41.32 51.31 -17.08
N PRO A 486 41.26 51.49 -15.77
CA PRO A 486 40.91 50.58 -14.65
C PRO A 486 40.07 51.21 -13.52
N GLY A 487 39.70 50.42 -12.48
CA GLY A 487 39.13 50.64 -11.20
C GLY A 487 39.42 51.94 -10.39
N PRO A 488 39.11 52.08 -9.09
CA PRO A 488 38.86 51.11 -8.03
C PRO A 488 37.69 51.47 -7.07
N ALA A 489 37.46 50.62 -6.09
CA ALA A 489 36.69 50.84 -4.85
C ALA A 489 37.30 51.98 -3.99
N PRO A 490 36.71 52.47 -2.84
CA PRO A 490 36.17 51.67 -1.72
C PRO A 490 35.02 52.30 -0.86
N ALA A 491 34.52 51.47 0.05
CA ALA A 491 34.08 51.72 1.45
C ALA A 491 32.95 52.72 1.79
N ALA A 492 31.92 52.22 2.40
CA ALA A 492 31.54 52.40 3.82
C ALA A 492 30.57 51.30 4.23
#